data_11f56fffd5aed58ac0f23b26b329577b
#
_entry.id   11f56fffd5aed58ac0f23b26b329577b
#
_cell.length_a   1.000
_cell.length_b   1.000
_cell.length_c   1.000
_cell.angle_alpha   90.00
_cell.angle_beta   90.00
_cell.angle_gamma   90.00
#
_symmetry.space_group_name_H-M   'P 1'
#
loop_
_entity.id
_entity.type
_entity.pdbx_description
1 polymer ?
#
loop_
_entity_poly.entity_id
_entity_poly.type
_entity_poly.pdbx_seq_one_letter_code
_entity_poly.pdbx_strand_id
1 'polypeptide(L)'
;MKVTYIYHSGFLVETDSCYYLFDYEKGNLPCMDVSKSIIVLSSHGHHDHYNPAIFSLLKSCGMQTVYAILSDDIEVPELTTVLQISPGNEYQLWMNQSLTTFESTDVGVAFLIEDQGELIYHAGDLNDWVWEEESDSYNEQMTKNYRKQIDLISKKLNGRKIDVAFVVLDPRQESNYDRGMCYFLEHVSAKEVYPMHCWGDSHIVDVFLNEHTEYTSKIKKE
;
A
#
# COMPACT_ATOMS: atom_id res chain seq x y z
N MET A 1 -0.79 16.22 3.37
CA MET A 1 -1.48 15.18 2.55
C MET A 1 -2.90 14.97 3.05
N LYS A 2 -3.84 14.57 2.15
CA LYS A 2 -5.19 14.12 2.50
C LYS A 2 -5.35 12.68 2.04
N VAL A 3 -5.77 11.80 2.95
CA VAL A 3 -6.02 10.38 2.68
C VAL A 3 -7.51 10.13 2.58
N THR A 4 -7.94 9.35 1.60
CA THR A 4 -9.31 8.88 1.43
C THR A 4 -9.28 7.38 1.19
N TYR A 5 -9.93 6.63 2.06
CA TYR A 5 -10.17 5.20 1.85
C TYR A 5 -11.18 4.99 0.72
N ILE A 6 -10.92 4.04 -0.14
CA ILE A 6 -11.81 3.71 -1.25
C ILE A 6 -12.48 2.36 -0.99
N TYR A 7 -11.69 1.32 -0.92
CA TYR A 7 -12.14 -0.04 -0.59
C TYR A 7 -10.93 -0.98 -0.43
N HIS A 8 -10.98 -1.93 0.51
CA HIS A 8 -10.01 -3.00 0.75
C HIS A 8 -8.58 -2.45 0.93
N SER A 9 -7.70 -2.60 -0.06
CA SER A 9 -6.37 -2.00 -0.08
C SER A 9 -6.29 -0.71 -0.90
N GLY A 10 -7.44 -0.22 -1.40
CA GLY A 10 -7.55 0.95 -2.24
C GLY A 10 -7.60 2.25 -1.46
N PHE A 11 -6.60 3.11 -1.65
CA PHE A 11 -6.52 4.44 -1.04
C PHE A 11 -6.19 5.51 -2.07
N LEU A 12 -6.80 6.69 -1.90
CA LEU A 12 -6.43 7.89 -2.63
C LEU A 12 -5.68 8.84 -1.69
N VAL A 13 -4.45 9.18 -2.04
CA VAL A 13 -3.65 10.19 -1.34
C VAL A 13 -3.55 11.43 -2.21
N GLU A 14 -4.02 12.56 -1.71
CA GLU A 14 -3.84 13.87 -2.33
C GLU A 14 -2.64 14.57 -1.70
N THR A 15 -1.66 14.94 -2.51
CA THR A 15 -0.55 15.82 -2.16
C THR A 15 -0.74 17.19 -2.83
N ASP A 16 0.19 18.11 -2.61
CA ASP A 16 0.17 19.40 -3.30
C ASP A 16 0.44 19.22 -4.81
N SER A 17 1.22 18.19 -5.19
CA SER A 17 1.65 17.96 -6.57
C SER A 17 0.66 17.15 -7.40
N CYS A 18 0.07 16.10 -6.84
CA CYS A 18 -0.76 15.14 -7.56
C CYS A 18 -1.63 14.26 -6.65
N TYR A 19 -2.34 13.34 -7.26
CA TYR A 19 -3.03 12.25 -6.59
C TYR A 19 -2.26 10.94 -6.78
N TYR A 20 -2.19 10.10 -5.72
CA TYR A 20 -1.76 8.71 -5.76
C TYR A 20 -2.96 7.83 -5.45
N LEU A 21 -3.36 6.97 -6.40
CA LEU A 21 -4.43 5.99 -6.20
C LEU A 21 -3.82 4.60 -6.16
N PHE A 22 -3.79 4.01 -4.98
CA PHE A 22 -3.25 2.68 -4.74
C PHE A 22 -4.32 1.61 -4.87
N ASP A 23 -3.98 0.48 -5.45
CA ASP A 23 -4.68 -0.81 -5.44
C ASP A 23 -6.21 -0.71 -5.57
N TYR A 24 -6.65 -0.08 -6.65
CA TYR A 24 -8.08 0.11 -6.91
C TYR A 24 -8.74 -1.19 -7.39
N GLU A 25 -9.59 -1.78 -6.55
CA GLU A 25 -10.51 -2.86 -6.92
C GLU A 25 -11.85 -2.30 -7.40
N LYS A 26 -12.51 -1.54 -6.53
CA LYS A 26 -13.85 -0.96 -6.75
C LYS A 26 -14.09 0.20 -5.79
N GLY A 27 -15.24 0.81 -5.87
CA GLY A 27 -15.66 1.90 -4.99
C GLY A 27 -15.77 3.24 -5.71
N ASN A 28 -16.30 4.21 -5.01
CA ASN A 28 -16.50 5.55 -5.54
C ASN A 28 -15.27 6.42 -5.28
N LEU A 29 -14.80 7.10 -6.31
CA LEU A 29 -13.78 8.13 -6.13
C LEU A 29 -14.41 9.42 -5.61
N PRO A 30 -13.73 10.15 -4.71
CA PRO A 30 -14.19 11.46 -4.28
C PRO A 30 -14.12 12.47 -5.44
N CYS A 31 -14.70 13.64 -5.23
CA CYS A 31 -14.52 14.75 -6.16
C CYS A 31 -13.05 15.20 -6.14
N MET A 32 -12.40 15.21 -7.29
CA MET A 32 -10.99 15.55 -7.47
C MET A 32 -10.81 16.81 -8.32
N ASP A 33 -9.73 17.54 -8.09
CA ASP A 33 -9.29 18.60 -8.99
C ASP A 33 -8.73 17.98 -10.27
N VAL A 34 -9.47 18.08 -11.36
CA VAL A 34 -9.11 17.50 -12.66
C VAL A 34 -7.89 18.16 -13.32
N SER A 35 -7.43 19.30 -12.81
CA SER A 35 -6.20 19.94 -13.29
C SER A 35 -4.93 19.33 -12.71
N LYS A 36 -5.03 18.61 -11.59
CA LYS A 36 -3.92 17.83 -11.02
C LYS A 36 -3.74 16.52 -11.80
N SER A 37 -2.52 16.03 -11.84
CA SER A 37 -2.23 14.68 -12.34
C SER A 37 -2.64 13.62 -11.32
N ILE A 38 -2.95 12.42 -11.80
CA ILE A 38 -3.14 11.24 -10.96
C ILE A 38 -2.20 10.12 -11.40
N ILE A 39 -1.60 9.46 -10.41
CA ILE A 39 -0.77 8.26 -10.58
C ILE A 39 -1.56 7.10 -9.99
N VAL A 40 -1.93 6.14 -10.83
CA VAL A 40 -2.56 4.87 -10.44
C VAL A 40 -1.45 3.87 -10.18
N LEU A 41 -1.42 3.26 -9.00
CA LEU A 41 -0.44 2.25 -8.62
C LEU A 41 -1.17 0.95 -8.31
N SER A 42 -0.66 -0.16 -8.87
CA SER A 42 -1.13 -1.50 -8.48
C SER A 42 0.04 -2.39 -8.13
N SER A 43 -0.02 -2.91 -6.90
CA SER A 43 1.05 -3.70 -6.27
C SER A 43 1.23 -5.05 -6.96
N HIS A 44 0.15 -5.64 -7.47
CA HIS A 44 0.12 -6.90 -8.23
C HIS A 44 -1.22 -7.09 -8.96
N GLY A 45 -1.33 -8.16 -9.74
CA GLY A 45 -2.45 -8.42 -10.65
C GLY A 45 -3.66 -9.12 -10.05
N HIS A 46 -3.71 -9.41 -8.76
CA HIS A 46 -4.91 -9.99 -8.15
C HIS A 46 -6.11 -9.04 -8.24
N HIS A 47 -7.31 -9.59 -8.35
CA HIS A 47 -8.55 -8.84 -8.64
C HIS A 47 -8.92 -7.83 -7.53
N ASP A 48 -8.49 -8.04 -6.31
CA ASP A 48 -8.70 -7.18 -5.14
C ASP A 48 -7.68 -6.03 -5.04
N HIS A 49 -6.64 -6.02 -5.92
CA HIS A 49 -5.61 -4.98 -5.99
C HIS A 49 -5.56 -4.26 -7.35
N TYR A 50 -6.13 -4.86 -8.40
CA TYR A 50 -6.12 -4.26 -9.73
C TYR A 50 -7.43 -4.44 -10.49
N ASN A 51 -8.03 -3.31 -10.88
CA ASN A 51 -9.17 -3.28 -11.78
C ASN A 51 -8.90 -2.30 -12.94
N PRO A 52 -8.70 -2.77 -14.18
CA PRO A 52 -8.38 -1.91 -15.30
C PRO A 52 -9.51 -0.93 -15.67
N ALA A 53 -10.73 -1.12 -15.17
CA ALA A 53 -11.84 -0.19 -15.36
C ALA A 53 -11.55 1.20 -14.74
N ILE A 54 -10.58 1.30 -13.81
CA ILE A 54 -10.17 2.56 -13.19
C ILE A 54 -9.80 3.63 -14.24
N PHE A 55 -9.12 3.25 -15.32
CA PHE A 55 -8.71 4.21 -16.36
C PHE A 55 -9.90 4.82 -17.09
N SER A 56 -10.93 4.01 -17.39
CA SER A 56 -12.18 4.51 -17.95
C SER A 56 -12.96 5.38 -16.97
N LEU A 57 -12.95 5.02 -15.70
CA LEU A 57 -13.58 5.80 -14.63
C LEU A 57 -12.91 7.18 -14.49
N LEU A 58 -11.58 7.24 -14.38
CA LEU A 58 -10.83 8.48 -14.30
C LEU A 58 -11.07 9.40 -15.50
N LYS A 59 -11.13 8.82 -16.71
CA LYS A 59 -11.49 9.55 -17.91
C LYS A 59 -12.90 10.12 -17.83
N SER A 60 -13.87 9.36 -17.33
CA SER A 60 -15.25 9.84 -17.14
C SER A 60 -15.37 10.92 -16.07
N CYS A 61 -14.51 10.90 -15.06
CA CYS A 61 -14.38 11.96 -14.07
C CYS A 61 -13.71 13.24 -14.61
N GLY A 62 -13.19 13.21 -15.84
CA GLY A 62 -12.57 14.37 -16.48
C GLY A 62 -11.08 14.55 -16.20
N MET A 63 -10.40 13.55 -15.60
CA MET A 63 -8.96 13.62 -15.33
C MET A 63 -8.18 13.77 -16.65
N GLN A 64 -7.35 14.81 -16.73
CA GLN A 64 -6.61 15.19 -17.94
C GLN A 64 -5.30 14.43 -18.08
N THR A 65 -4.63 14.17 -16.96
CA THR A 65 -3.30 13.54 -16.92
C THR A 65 -3.32 12.35 -15.99
N VAL A 66 -3.22 11.16 -16.56
CA VAL A 66 -3.22 9.88 -15.85
C VAL A 66 -1.93 9.14 -16.17
N TYR A 67 -1.18 8.80 -15.12
CA TYR A 67 -0.03 7.92 -15.18
C TYR A 67 -0.39 6.59 -14.52
N ALA A 68 0.27 5.51 -14.93
CA ALA A 68 0.13 4.20 -14.29
C ALA A 68 1.49 3.64 -13.89
N ILE A 69 1.56 3.07 -12.69
CA ILE A 69 2.70 2.30 -12.17
C ILE A 69 2.16 0.92 -11.82
N LEU A 70 2.56 -0.07 -12.59
CA LEU A 70 2.00 -1.42 -12.50
C LEU A 70 3.12 -2.43 -12.23
N SER A 71 2.89 -3.35 -11.32
CA SER A 71 3.79 -4.48 -11.09
C SER A 71 3.99 -5.31 -12.37
N ASP A 72 5.12 -5.98 -12.48
CA ASP A 72 5.52 -6.72 -13.69
C ASP A 72 4.69 -7.97 -13.99
N ASP A 73 3.86 -8.40 -13.04
CA ASP A 73 2.86 -9.46 -13.22
C ASP A 73 1.53 -8.96 -13.85
N ILE A 74 1.35 -7.65 -14.00
CA ILE A 74 0.15 -7.04 -14.61
C ILE A 74 0.35 -6.84 -16.10
N GLU A 75 -0.62 -7.28 -16.92
CA GLU A 75 -0.65 -6.96 -18.32
C GLU A 75 -0.84 -5.45 -18.55
N VAL A 76 0.08 -4.85 -19.29
CA VAL A 76 0.09 -3.40 -19.53
C VAL A 76 -1.10 -3.00 -20.40
N PRO A 77 -2.00 -2.12 -19.92
CA PRO A 77 -3.12 -1.64 -20.73
C PRO A 77 -2.65 -0.72 -21.87
N GLU A 78 -3.48 -0.55 -22.88
CA GLU A 78 -3.24 0.41 -23.97
C GLU A 78 -3.36 1.87 -23.45
N LEU A 79 -2.36 2.31 -22.70
CA LEU A 79 -2.23 3.67 -22.18
C LEU A 79 -0.93 4.30 -22.68
N THR A 80 -0.92 5.63 -22.76
CA THR A 80 0.23 6.37 -23.27
C THR A 80 1.38 6.50 -22.26
N THR A 81 1.12 6.34 -20.96
CA THR A 81 2.14 6.58 -19.91
C THR A 81 2.03 5.53 -18.80
N VAL A 82 2.71 4.42 -18.99
CA VAL A 82 2.81 3.32 -18.03
C VAL A 82 4.27 3.10 -17.67
N LEU A 83 4.57 2.95 -16.38
CA LEU A 83 5.81 2.45 -15.86
C LEU A 83 5.55 1.06 -15.26
N GLN A 84 6.13 0.02 -15.86
CA GLN A 84 6.11 -1.30 -15.27
C GLN A 84 7.28 -1.45 -14.30
N ILE A 85 7.01 -1.99 -13.13
CA ILE A 85 7.96 -2.07 -12.02
C ILE A 85 8.11 -3.50 -11.52
N SER A 86 9.26 -3.80 -10.93
CA SER A 86 9.57 -5.07 -10.30
C SER A 86 10.17 -4.87 -8.90
N PRO A 87 10.20 -5.91 -8.04
CA PRO A 87 10.70 -5.81 -6.67
C PRO A 87 12.15 -5.37 -6.56
N GLY A 88 12.49 -4.64 -5.50
CA GLY A 88 13.85 -4.32 -5.11
C GLY A 88 14.54 -3.25 -5.96
N ASN A 89 13.78 -2.42 -6.67
CA ASN A 89 14.30 -1.39 -7.56
C ASN A 89 13.97 0.03 -7.10
N GLU A 90 14.67 1.00 -7.68
CA GLU A 90 14.43 2.43 -7.48
C GLU A 90 14.11 3.07 -8.83
N TYR A 91 13.08 3.91 -8.85
CA TYR A 91 12.58 4.57 -10.05
C TYR A 91 12.46 6.08 -9.81
N GLN A 92 12.80 6.86 -10.83
CA GLN A 92 12.48 8.29 -10.87
C GLN A 92 11.17 8.46 -11.62
N LEU A 93 10.19 9.13 -11.00
CA LEU A 93 8.89 9.37 -11.60
C LEU A 93 8.83 10.71 -12.35
N TRP A 94 7.68 10.99 -12.96
CA TRP A 94 7.51 12.08 -13.94
C TRP A 94 7.64 13.51 -13.38
N MET A 95 7.30 13.72 -12.09
CA MET A 95 7.29 15.03 -11.44
C MET A 95 8.34 15.16 -10.34
N ASN A 96 9.51 14.56 -10.52
CA ASN A 96 10.60 14.50 -9.56
C ASN A 96 10.33 13.70 -8.29
N GLN A 97 9.30 12.87 -8.25
CA GLN A 97 9.15 11.91 -7.16
C GLN A 97 10.10 10.73 -7.37
N SER A 98 10.47 10.07 -6.30
CA SER A 98 11.16 8.77 -6.34
C SER A 98 10.26 7.67 -5.79
N LEU A 99 10.40 6.49 -6.36
CA LEU A 99 9.74 5.27 -5.92
C LEU A 99 10.80 4.22 -5.63
N THR A 100 10.73 3.60 -4.46
CA THR A 100 11.46 2.38 -4.13
C THR A 100 10.45 1.25 -3.96
N THR A 101 10.72 0.09 -4.57
CA THR A 101 9.89 -1.10 -4.44
C THR A 101 10.57 -2.13 -3.55
N PHE A 102 9.77 -2.87 -2.79
CA PHE A 102 10.21 -4.01 -1.98
C PHE A 102 9.45 -5.26 -2.43
N GLU A 103 10.05 -6.43 -2.23
CA GLU A 103 9.43 -7.70 -2.58
C GLU A 103 8.26 -7.99 -1.64
N SER A 104 7.11 -8.35 -2.17
CA SER A 104 5.97 -8.85 -1.40
C SER A 104 6.27 -10.24 -0.85
N THR A 105 5.56 -10.64 0.20
CA THR A 105 5.58 -12.01 0.73
C THR A 105 4.48 -12.88 0.13
N ASP A 106 3.65 -12.29 -0.72
CA ASP A 106 2.76 -13.00 -1.64
C ASP A 106 3.23 -12.72 -3.09
N VAL A 107 2.54 -11.87 -3.85
CA VAL A 107 2.89 -11.48 -5.22
C VAL A 107 3.16 -9.98 -5.29
N GLY A 108 4.01 -9.55 -6.25
CA GLY A 108 4.24 -8.16 -6.60
C GLY A 108 5.12 -7.40 -5.60
N VAL A 109 4.72 -6.18 -5.28
CA VAL A 109 5.60 -5.21 -4.60
C VAL A 109 4.91 -4.44 -3.47
N ALA A 110 5.70 -3.98 -2.51
CA ALA A 110 5.35 -2.85 -1.65
C ALA A 110 6.01 -1.58 -2.20
N PHE A 111 5.37 -0.43 -1.99
CA PHE A 111 5.79 0.88 -2.47
C PHE A 111 6.31 1.78 -1.34
N LEU A 112 7.39 2.49 -1.59
CA LEU A 112 7.81 3.65 -0.81
C LEU A 112 8.04 4.81 -1.77
N ILE A 113 7.15 5.80 -1.73
CA ILE A 113 7.19 6.99 -2.57
C ILE A 113 7.73 8.16 -1.75
N GLU A 114 8.63 8.93 -2.35
CA GLU A 114 9.05 10.22 -1.84
C GLU A 114 8.59 11.32 -2.79
N ASP A 115 7.74 12.21 -2.29
CA ASP A 115 7.19 13.36 -3.01
C ASP A 115 7.42 14.64 -2.19
N GLN A 116 8.26 15.56 -2.67
CA GLN A 116 8.59 16.83 -2.02
C GLN A 116 9.02 16.70 -0.55
N GLY A 117 9.69 15.59 -0.21
CA GLY A 117 10.17 15.30 1.13
C GLY A 117 9.17 14.55 2.04
N GLU A 118 7.93 14.39 1.60
CA GLU A 118 6.93 13.52 2.24
C GLU A 118 7.12 12.07 1.80
N LEU A 119 6.91 11.11 2.70
CA LEU A 119 7.05 9.68 2.47
C LEU A 119 5.71 8.98 2.58
N ILE A 120 5.33 8.25 1.53
CA ILE A 120 4.12 7.44 1.46
C ILE A 120 4.53 5.98 1.28
N TYR A 121 4.05 5.11 2.15
CA TYR A 121 4.28 3.67 2.07
C TYR A 121 2.97 2.92 1.85
N HIS A 122 2.95 1.96 0.93
CA HIS A 122 1.85 1.03 0.75
C HIS A 122 2.39 -0.39 0.67
N ALA A 123 1.92 -1.26 1.55
CA ALA A 123 2.47 -2.61 1.69
C ALA A 123 2.12 -3.53 0.50
N GLY A 124 1.07 -3.22 -0.29
CA GLY A 124 0.49 -4.28 -1.13
C GLY A 124 0.15 -5.47 -0.24
N ASP A 125 0.56 -6.67 -0.64
CA ASP A 125 0.42 -7.89 0.16
C ASP A 125 1.71 -8.29 0.91
N LEU A 126 2.58 -7.33 1.19
CA LEU A 126 3.72 -7.56 2.07
C LEU A 126 3.24 -7.66 3.53
N ASN A 127 3.14 -8.88 4.05
CA ASN A 127 2.68 -9.18 5.40
C ASN A 127 3.35 -10.44 5.96
N ASP A 128 3.25 -10.65 7.28
CA ASP A 128 3.64 -11.91 7.96
C ASP A 128 2.48 -12.91 7.86
N TRP A 129 2.33 -13.54 6.68
CA TRP A 129 1.25 -14.47 6.36
C TRP A 129 1.43 -15.81 7.05
N VAL A 130 1.14 -15.86 8.35
CA VAL A 130 1.15 -17.09 9.16
C VAL A 130 -0.26 -17.65 9.22
N TRP A 131 -0.42 -18.91 8.81
CA TRP A 131 -1.70 -19.60 8.74
C TRP A 131 -1.68 -20.85 9.61
N GLU A 132 -2.77 -21.15 10.31
CA GLU A 132 -2.86 -22.33 11.19
C GLU A 132 -2.86 -23.66 10.40
N GLU A 133 -3.33 -23.63 9.15
CA GLU A 133 -3.39 -24.79 8.26
C GLU A 133 -2.05 -25.12 7.59
N GLU A 134 -1.09 -24.18 7.63
CA GLU A 134 0.22 -24.36 7.02
C GLU A 134 1.22 -25.02 7.97
N SER A 135 2.27 -25.59 7.41
CA SER A 135 3.33 -26.20 8.20
C SER A 135 4.17 -25.17 8.95
N ASP A 136 4.73 -25.57 10.11
CA ASP A 136 5.64 -24.70 10.87
C ASP A 136 6.79 -24.17 10.00
N SER A 137 7.35 -25.02 9.12
CA SER A 137 8.45 -24.64 8.23
C SER A 137 8.03 -23.60 7.19
N TYR A 138 6.79 -23.65 6.70
CA TYR A 138 6.23 -22.63 5.81
C TYR A 138 6.08 -21.31 6.56
N ASN A 139 5.45 -21.34 7.71
CA ASN A 139 5.21 -20.16 8.54
C ASN A 139 6.52 -19.52 9.02
N GLU A 140 7.52 -20.30 9.40
CA GLU A 140 8.86 -19.78 9.73
C GLU A 140 9.53 -19.08 8.55
N GLN A 141 9.43 -19.65 7.34
CA GLN A 141 10.01 -19.05 6.15
C GLN A 141 9.28 -17.76 5.76
N MET A 142 7.96 -17.73 5.87
CA MET A 142 7.12 -16.56 5.63
C MET A 142 7.52 -15.41 6.57
N THR A 143 7.55 -15.66 7.88
CA THR A 143 7.99 -14.70 8.88
C THR A 143 9.40 -14.16 8.60
N LYS A 144 10.33 -15.04 8.22
CA LYS A 144 11.69 -14.65 7.86
C LYS A 144 11.73 -13.74 6.64
N ASN A 145 10.95 -14.05 5.60
CA ASN A 145 10.87 -13.24 4.38
C ASN A 145 10.28 -11.86 4.69
N TYR A 146 9.17 -11.81 5.46
CA TYR A 146 8.55 -10.57 5.88
C TYR A 146 9.53 -9.67 6.64
N ARG A 147 10.15 -10.21 7.71
CA ARG A 147 11.10 -9.46 8.54
C ARG A 147 12.27 -8.91 7.72
N LYS A 148 12.80 -9.70 6.78
CA LYS A 148 13.84 -9.24 5.84
C LYS A 148 13.41 -7.99 5.08
N GLN A 149 12.18 -7.93 4.59
CA GLN A 149 11.69 -6.76 3.85
C GLN A 149 11.49 -5.55 4.77
N ILE A 150 10.95 -5.75 5.97
CA ILE A 150 10.82 -4.66 6.95
C ILE A 150 12.20 -4.09 7.34
N ASP A 151 13.22 -4.92 7.51
CA ASP A 151 14.59 -4.49 7.77
C ASP A 151 15.16 -3.66 6.59
N LEU A 152 14.87 -4.06 5.34
CA LEU A 152 15.26 -3.30 4.14
C LEU A 152 14.56 -1.94 4.09
N ILE A 153 13.26 -1.87 4.43
CA ILE A 153 12.50 -0.62 4.51
C ILE A 153 13.11 0.28 5.61
N SER A 154 13.33 -0.25 6.81
CA SER A 154 13.94 0.49 7.92
C SER A 154 15.32 1.05 7.56
N LYS A 155 16.14 0.24 6.90
CA LYS A 155 17.46 0.66 6.39
C LYS A 155 17.35 1.74 5.31
N LYS A 156 16.42 1.63 4.37
CA LYS A 156 16.18 2.63 3.32
C LYS A 156 15.76 3.97 3.92
N LEU A 157 14.92 3.94 4.93
CA LEU A 157 14.46 5.13 5.64
C LEU A 157 15.60 5.85 6.37
N ASN A 158 16.62 5.13 6.83
CA ASN A 158 17.79 5.69 7.52
C ASN A 158 17.42 6.68 8.64
N GLY A 159 16.47 6.30 9.50
CA GLY A 159 15.96 7.12 10.59
C GLY A 159 14.89 8.15 10.21
N ARG A 160 14.56 8.28 8.93
CA ARG A 160 13.41 9.10 8.48
C ARG A 160 12.10 8.43 8.90
N LYS A 161 11.06 9.25 9.05
CA LYS A 161 9.73 8.79 9.42
C LYS A 161 8.81 8.85 8.20
N ILE A 162 8.07 7.77 7.95
CA ILE A 162 7.01 7.74 6.94
C ILE A 162 5.87 8.67 7.39
N ASP A 163 5.37 9.49 6.48
CA ASP A 163 4.26 10.40 6.77
C ASP A 163 2.93 9.64 6.81
N VAL A 164 2.67 8.81 5.79
CA VAL A 164 1.46 7.98 5.67
C VAL A 164 1.86 6.57 5.27
N ALA A 165 1.43 5.56 6.04
CA ALA A 165 1.66 4.15 5.76
C ALA A 165 0.34 3.38 5.70
N PHE A 166 0.18 2.55 4.67
CA PHE A 166 -0.89 1.58 4.51
C PHE A 166 -0.34 0.19 4.78
N VAL A 167 -0.84 -0.47 5.81
CA VAL A 167 -0.27 -1.73 6.34
C VAL A 167 -1.36 -2.77 6.51
N VAL A 168 -1.07 -3.99 6.11
CA VAL A 168 -2.02 -5.12 6.18
C VAL A 168 -2.42 -5.43 7.61
N LEU A 169 -3.75 -5.62 7.81
CA LEU A 169 -4.35 -6.13 9.04
C LEU A 169 -5.50 -7.08 8.65
N ASP A 170 -5.18 -8.33 8.39
CA ASP A 170 -6.11 -9.28 7.79
C ASP A 170 -6.77 -10.19 8.83
N PRO A 171 -8.10 -10.05 9.07
CA PRO A 171 -8.81 -10.86 10.06
C PRO A 171 -8.83 -12.37 9.74
N ARG A 172 -8.57 -12.77 8.49
CA ARG A 172 -8.53 -14.18 8.10
C ARG A 172 -7.36 -14.94 8.73
N GLN A 173 -6.32 -14.22 9.19
CA GLN A 173 -5.19 -14.83 9.93
C GLN A 173 -5.55 -15.19 11.39
N GLU A 174 -6.79 -14.98 11.81
CA GLU A 174 -7.31 -15.36 13.13
C GLU A 174 -6.40 -14.84 14.26
N SER A 175 -5.80 -15.73 15.04
CA SER A 175 -4.90 -15.39 16.15
C SER A 175 -3.59 -14.74 15.72
N ASN A 176 -3.26 -14.76 14.43
CA ASN A 176 -2.04 -14.19 13.85
C ASN A 176 -2.23 -12.87 13.12
N TYR A 177 -3.45 -12.27 13.15
CA TYR A 177 -3.86 -11.12 12.36
C TYR A 177 -3.00 -9.87 12.56
N ASP A 178 -2.44 -9.69 13.74
CA ASP A 178 -1.70 -8.50 14.16
C ASP A 178 -0.18 -8.59 13.96
N ARG A 179 0.34 -9.80 13.68
CA ARG A 179 1.79 -10.09 13.65
C ARG A 179 2.56 -9.16 12.72
N GLY A 180 2.09 -9.01 11.48
CA GLY A 180 2.73 -8.13 10.50
C GLY A 180 2.67 -6.67 10.92
N MET A 181 1.50 -6.20 11.34
CA MET A 181 1.29 -4.82 11.79
C MET A 181 2.18 -4.49 13.00
N CYS A 182 2.22 -5.34 14.02
CA CYS A 182 3.04 -5.13 15.22
C CYS A 182 4.52 -5.05 14.85
N TYR A 183 5.02 -6.00 14.06
CA TYR A 183 6.43 -5.98 13.65
C TYR A 183 6.78 -4.73 12.83
N PHE A 184 5.89 -4.29 11.93
CA PHE A 184 6.07 -3.03 11.21
C PHE A 184 6.17 -1.84 12.17
N LEU A 185 5.23 -1.70 13.11
CA LEU A 185 5.16 -0.58 14.06
C LEU A 185 6.36 -0.51 15.02
N GLU A 186 6.96 -1.66 15.33
CA GLU A 186 8.17 -1.75 16.16
C GLU A 186 9.45 -1.34 15.41
N HIS A 187 9.56 -1.61 14.11
CA HIS A 187 10.80 -1.48 13.34
C HIS A 187 10.78 -0.31 12.35
N VAL A 188 9.60 0.21 12.00
CA VAL A 188 9.42 1.31 11.05
C VAL A 188 8.71 2.48 11.72
N SER A 189 9.34 3.65 11.69
CA SER A 189 8.72 4.87 12.21
C SER A 189 7.74 5.45 11.20
N ALA A 190 6.46 5.59 11.59
CA ALA A 190 5.43 6.27 10.81
C ALA A 190 4.68 7.30 11.66
N LYS A 191 4.15 8.36 11.02
CA LYS A 191 3.30 9.37 11.67
C LYS A 191 1.86 8.88 11.74
N GLU A 192 1.33 8.43 10.59
CA GLU A 192 -0.02 7.90 10.44
C GLU A 192 0.03 6.53 9.76
N VAL A 193 -0.70 5.57 10.29
CA VAL A 193 -0.81 4.21 9.76
C VAL A 193 -2.28 3.89 9.57
N TYR A 194 -2.62 3.52 8.35
CA TYR A 194 -3.95 3.10 7.93
C TYR A 194 -3.95 1.59 7.74
N PRO A 195 -4.67 0.83 8.60
CA PRO A 195 -4.87 -0.59 8.37
C PRO A 195 -5.63 -0.82 7.07
N MET A 196 -5.23 -1.84 6.33
CA MET A 196 -5.87 -2.22 5.08
C MET A 196 -6.00 -3.74 4.98
N HIS A 197 -6.63 -4.24 3.92
CA HIS A 197 -6.85 -5.66 3.68
C HIS A 197 -7.80 -6.31 4.71
N CYS A 198 -8.74 -5.52 5.24
CA CYS A 198 -9.66 -5.94 6.30
C CYS A 198 -10.89 -6.70 5.78
N TRP A 199 -11.04 -6.97 4.47
CA TRP A 199 -12.17 -7.68 3.85
C TRP A 199 -13.57 -7.15 4.22
N GLY A 200 -13.67 -5.83 4.46
CA GLY A 200 -14.92 -5.17 4.89
C GLY A 200 -15.21 -5.32 6.39
N ASP A 201 -14.35 -6.00 7.13
CA ASP A 201 -14.43 -6.10 8.60
C ASP A 201 -13.55 -5.03 9.26
N SER A 202 -14.02 -3.76 9.24
CA SER A 202 -13.33 -2.66 9.91
C SER A 202 -13.29 -2.81 11.45
N HIS A 203 -14.08 -3.72 12.03
CA HIS A 203 -14.06 -4.01 13.47
C HIS A 203 -12.71 -4.57 13.93
N ILE A 204 -11.95 -5.23 13.03
CA ILE A 204 -10.62 -5.74 13.35
C ILE A 204 -9.67 -4.62 13.82
N VAL A 205 -9.85 -3.40 13.31
CA VAL A 205 -9.06 -2.23 13.75
C VAL A 205 -9.40 -1.86 15.21
N ASP A 206 -10.66 -1.99 15.61
CA ASP A 206 -11.06 -1.76 17.01
C ASP A 206 -10.48 -2.84 17.93
N VAL A 207 -10.49 -4.10 17.50
CA VAL A 207 -9.84 -5.20 18.22
C VAL A 207 -8.36 -4.91 18.41
N PHE A 208 -7.65 -4.59 17.32
CA PHE A 208 -6.23 -4.26 17.35
C PHE A 208 -5.92 -3.12 18.34
N LEU A 209 -6.69 -2.03 18.31
CA LEU A 209 -6.47 -0.87 19.19
C LEU A 209 -6.80 -1.15 20.66
N ASN A 210 -7.68 -2.10 20.94
CA ASN A 210 -7.96 -2.52 22.31
C ASN A 210 -6.83 -3.39 22.89
N GLU A 211 -6.20 -4.21 22.05
CA GLU A 211 -5.09 -5.09 22.43
C GLU A 211 -3.74 -4.34 22.46
N HIS A 212 -3.57 -3.32 21.60
CA HIS A 212 -2.33 -2.57 21.39
C HIS A 212 -2.55 -1.06 21.60
N THR A 213 -2.90 -0.66 22.81
CA THR A 213 -3.28 0.73 23.13
C THR A 213 -2.16 1.75 22.91
N GLU A 214 -0.90 1.33 22.93
CA GLU A 214 0.27 2.14 22.65
C GLU A 214 0.31 2.71 21.23
N TYR A 215 -0.40 2.09 20.27
CA TYR A 215 -0.44 2.54 18.88
C TYR A 215 -1.64 3.44 18.55
N THR A 216 -2.54 3.70 19.51
CA THR A 216 -3.79 4.48 19.29
C THR A 216 -3.53 5.86 18.67
N SER A 217 -2.41 6.50 18.97
CA SER A 217 -2.08 7.82 18.42
C SER A 217 -1.65 7.78 16.94
N LYS A 218 -1.21 6.62 16.45
CA LYS A 218 -0.68 6.43 15.10
C LYS A 218 -1.70 5.81 14.15
N ILE A 219 -2.48 4.84 14.63
CA ILE A 219 -3.46 4.12 13.82
C ILE A 219 -4.65 5.03 13.51
N LYS A 220 -4.99 5.12 12.24
CA LYS A 220 -6.16 5.86 11.74
C LYS A 220 -7.28 4.89 11.44
N LYS A 221 -8.49 5.25 11.87
CA LYS A 221 -9.72 4.61 11.42
C LYS A 221 -10.23 5.35 10.19
N GLU A 222 -10.83 4.62 9.29
CA GLU A 222 -11.51 5.16 8.11
C GLU A 222 -12.70 6.05 8.48
#